data_fdde7115e3285b08f9c46d028b4b2539
#
_entry.id   fdde7115e3285b08f9c46d028b4b2539
#
_cell.length_a   1.000
_cell.length_b   1.000
_cell.length_c   1.000
_cell.angle_alpha   90.00
_cell.angle_beta   90.00
_cell.angle_gamma   90.00
#
_symmetry.space_group_name_H-M   'P 1'
#
loop_
_entity.id
_entity.type
_entity.pdbx_description
1 polymer ?
#
loop_
_entity_poly.entity_id
_entity_poly.type
_entity_poly.pdbx_seq_one_letter_code
_entity_poly.pdbx_strand_id
1 'polypeptide(L)'
;MRIADKMTTTQVDRNIQKNRAEMANQQNQAATQKRVNKPSDDPLAATRVLAARTDENSYKQYIQNIVQAKSFIEYSEQALGELNDALVRAKELAIGQASDAGAGEETRRITAEEVGQIFQQSVQIGNRKLGDRYIFSGLQTLTQPFDPNGEYSGDSGDIKIQIHKDAHVGMNMAGSKVFLGEGIAGDGYIRTSPSHPKTVDELNEKRLEDREIQQLEQEDEFNQVQTRSLASNGSTEKLSKQDPVTNSRGLNVFQTLKGLEISLRTNDKAGVQDSLDMLDQAISQVVLARAELGSRVTSLNATTDSLQKAVLDNKAMASQMEDTDVFKLVSDINRTESTLKATMETSSKMVQRSLLDFLR
;
A
#
# COMPACT_ATOMS: atom_id res chain seq x y z
N MET A 1 61.07 -47.37 23.35
CA MET A 1 60.89 -46.13 24.14
C MET A 1 60.73 -44.88 23.24
N ARG A 2 61.67 -44.55 22.31
CA ARG A 2 61.56 -43.32 21.49
C ARG A 2 60.24 -43.09 20.73
N ILE A 3 59.56 -44.15 20.26
CA ILE A 3 58.28 -44.04 19.51
C ILE A 3 57.13 -43.71 20.49
N ALA A 4 57.10 -44.32 21.67
CA ALA A 4 56.06 -44.07 22.67
C ALA A 4 56.17 -42.64 23.25
N ASP A 5 57.39 -42.14 23.48
CA ASP A 5 57.63 -40.77 23.98
C ASP A 5 57.22 -39.71 22.96
N LYS A 6 57.52 -39.97 21.67
CA LYS A 6 57.09 -39.09 20.61
C LYS A 6 55.54 -39.07 20.42
N MET A 7 54.89 -40.23 20.57
CA MET A 7 53.43 -40.32 20.57
C MET A 7 52.78 -39.55 21.70
N THR A 8 53.32 -39.70 22.94
CA THR A 8 52.79 -38.97 24.12
C THR A 8 52.98 -37.47 24.00
N THR A 9 54.16 -36.99 23.54
CA THR A 9 54.41 -35.58 23.29
C THR A 9 53.46 -35.00 22.26
N THR A 10 53.26 -35.72 21.13
CA THR A 10 52.35 -35.31 20.06
C THR A 10 50.88 -35.28 20.56
N GLN A 11 50.49 -36.21 21.42
CA GLN A 11 49.14 -36.24 22.02
C GLN A 11 48.93 -35.07 22.97
N VAL A 12 49.92 -34.72 23.76
CA VAL A 12 49.89 -33.56 24.67
C VAL A 12 49.77 -32.26 23.88
N ASP A 13 50.59 -32.09 22.85
CA ASP A 13 50.50 -30.89 21.97
C ASP A 13 49.13 -30.75 21.31
N ARG A 14 48.56 -31.84 20.85
CA ARG A 14 47.20 -31.83 20.26
C ARG A 14 46.17 -31.41 21.32
N ASN A 15 46.26 -31.90 22.55
CA ASN A 15 45.34 -31.53 23.61
C ASN A 15 45.46 -30.05 24.02
N ILE A 16 46.69 -29.51 24.09
CA ILE A 16 46.93 -28.09 24.35
C ILE A 16 46.37 -27.24 23.22
N GLN A 17 46.61 -27.60 21.96
CA GLN A 17 46.06 -26.88 20.80
C GLN A 17 44.53 -26.90 20.81
N LYS A 18 43.93 -28.07 21.11
CA LYS A 18 42.46 -28.20 21.21
C LYS A 18 41.91 -27.29 22.31
N ASN A 19 42.47 -27.30 23.51
CA ASN A 19 42.02 -26.47 24.64
C ASN A 19 42.17 -24.97 24.33
N ARG A 20 43.26 -24.57 23.67
CA ARG A 20 43.47 -23.18 23.22
C ARG A 20 42.44 -22.77 22.17
N ALA A 21 42.13 -23.62 21.19
CA ALA A 21 41.13 -23.34 20.17
C ALA A 21 39.71 -23.21 20.77
N GLU A 22 39.39 -24.08 21.75
CA GLU A 22 38.13 -24.02 22.49
C GLU A 22 38.00 -22.72 23.30
N MET A 23 39.08 -22.35 24.04
CA MET A 23 39.11 -21.09 24.76
C MET A 23 38.96 -19.87 23.85
N ALA A 24 39.63 -19.83 22.70
CA ALA A 24 39.50 -18.76 21.74
C ALA A 24 38.09 -18.67 21.19
N ASN A 25 37.42 -19.80 20.94
CA ASN A 25 36.02 -19.84 20.49
C ASN A 25 35.08 -19.31 21.58
N GLN A 26 35.24 -19.71 22.84
CA GLN A 26 34.48 -19.22 23.98
C GLN A 26 34.69 -17.72 24.21
N GLN A 27 35.92 -17.21 24.04
CA GLN A 27 36.20 -15.76 24.08
C GLN A 27 35.52 -15.00 22.99
N ASN A 28 35.48 -15.54 21.77
CA ASN A 28 34.72 -14.94 20.66
C ASN A 28 33.21 -14.91 20.93
N GLN A 29 32.66 -16.00 21.52
CA GLN A 29 31.26 -16.04 21.92
C GLN A 29 30.97 -15.03 23.05
N ALA A 30 31.89 -14.82 23.97
CA ALA A 30 31.75 -13.81 25.02
C ALA A 30 31.79 -12.39 24.47
N ALA A 31 32.68 -12.14 23.51
CA ALA A 31 32.78 -10.82 22.83
C ALA A 31 31.55 -10.46 22.01
N THR A 32 30.97 -11.45 21.33
CA THR A 32 29.79 -11.25 20.47
C THR A 32 28.44 -11.47 21.15
N GLN A 33 28.46 -12.10 22.33
CA GLN A 33 27.29 -12.59 23.07
C GLN A 33 26.46 -13.60 22.24
N LYS A 34 27.06 -14.22 21.21
CA LYS A 34 26.44 -15.16 20.32
C LYS A 34 27.08 -16.53 20.39
N ARG A 35 26.26 -17.56 20.48
CA ARG A 35 26.66 -18.96 20.41
C ARG A 35 27.10 -19.33 18.99
N VAL A 36 26.36 -18.81 17.97
CA VAL A 36 26.60 -19.08 16.57
C VAL A 36 27.22 -17.85 15.91
N ASN A 37 28.53 -17.87 15.75
CA ASN A 37 29.28 -16.79 15.09
C ASN A 37 29.61 -17.11 13.63
N LYS A 38 29.76 -18.38 13.30
CA LYS A 38 30.08 -18.85 11.96
C LYS A 38 29.11 -19.97 11.56
N PRO A 39 28.81 -20.13 10.26
CA PRO A 39 27.95 -21.21 9.78
C PRO A 39 28.48 -22.61 10.14
N SER A 40 29.80 -22.73 10.40
CA SER A 40 30.44 -23.98 10.83
C SER A 40 30.14 -24.36 12.30
N ASP A 41 29.74 -23.40 13.14
CA ASP A 41 29.47 -23.66 14.56
C ASP A 41 28.17 -24.44 14.73
N ASP A 42 27.11 -24.04 14.01
CA ASP A 42 25.81 -24.72 13.94
C ASP A 42 25.15 -24.40 12.60
N PRO A 43 25.28 -25.27 11.58
CA PRO A 43 24.75 -24.99 10.23
C PRO A 43 23.22 -24.85 10.22
N LEU A 44 22.53 -25.63 11.06
CA LEU A 44 21.05 -25.59 11.11
C LEU A 44 20.55 -24.30 11.76
N ALA A 45 21.14 -23.88 12.86
CA ALA A 45 20.81 -22.60 13.50
C ALA A 45 21.17 -21.43 12.58
N ALA A 46 22.36 -21.46 11.95
CA ALA A 46 22.80 -20.40 11.04
C ALA A 46 21.86 -20.20 9.86
N THR A 47 21.36 -21.27 9.22
CA THR A 47 20.40 -21.16 8.13
C THR A 47 19.08 -20.56 8.57
N ARG A 48 18.57 -20.94 9.73
CA ARG A 48 17.32 -20.39 10.30
C ARG A 48 17.46 -18.91 10.72
N VAL A 49 18.59 -18.57 11.36
CA VAL A 49 18.89 -17.17 11.70
C VAL A 49 18.99 -16.30 10.46
N LEU A 50 19.65 -16.80 9.40
CA LEU A 50 19.74 -16.08 8.13
C LEU A 50 18.37 -15.87 7.49
N ALA A 51 17.52 -16.89 7.48
CA ALA A 51 16.13 -16.77 6.99
C ALA A 51 15.35 -15.73 7.81
N ALA A 52 15.37 -15.83 9.14
CA ALA A 52 14.69 -14.89 10.02
C ALA A 52 15.15 -13.43 9.82
N ARG A 53 16.46 -13.21 9.62
CA ARG A 53 17.03 -11.87 9.35
C ARG A 53 16.66 -11.36 7.96
N THR A 54 16.57 -12.25 6.96
CA THR A 54 16.14 -11.88 5.61
C THR A 54 14.68 -11.44 5.64
N ASP A 55 13.82 -12.17 6.33
CA ASP A 55 12.41 -11.82 6.51
C ASP A 55 12.26 -10.52 7.30
N GLU A 56 13.02 -10.35 8.39
CA GLU A 56 13.06 -9.11 9.18
C GLU A 56 13.40 -7.89 8.32
N ASN A 57 14.41 -7.99 7.46
CA ASN A 57 14.81 -6.90 6.56
C ASN A 57 13.73 -6.62 5.51
N SER A 58 13.11 -7.66 4.97
CA SER A 58 12.00 -7.52 4.02
C SER A 58 10.80 -6.82 4.66
N TYR A 59 10.43 -7.19 5.89
CA TYR A 59 9.33 -6.53 6.62
C TYR A 59 9.64 -5.07 6.94
N LYS A 60 10.87 -4.75 7.31
CA LYS A 60 11.29 -3.35 7.49
C LYS A 60 11.16 -2.55 6.20
N GLN A 61 11.53 -3.13 5.06
CA GLN A 61 11.35 -2.48 3.76
C GLN A 61 9.85 -2.25 3.44
N TYR A 62 8.99 -3.24 3.71
CA TYR A 62 7.55 -3.07 3.53
C TYR A 62 6.97 -1.98 4.42
N ILE A 63 7.42 -1.87 5.68
CA ILE A 63 7.02 -0.77 6.58
C ILE A 63 7.44 0.59 6.01
N GLN A 64 8.64 0.71 5.46
CA GLN A 64 9.08 1.96 4.80
C GLN A 64 8.22 2.30 3.58
N ASN A 65 7.88 1.30 2.76
CA ASN A 65 6.97 1.46 1.63
C ASN A 65 5.58 1.95 2.08
N ILE A 66 5.06 1.36 3.17
CA ILE A 66 3.77 1.77 3.75
C ILE A 66 3.82 3.22 4.25
N VAL A 67 4.88 3.62 4.92
CA VAL A 67 5.05 5.02 5.38
C VAL A 67 5.01 5.99 4.21
N GLN A 68 5.68 5.66 3.11
CA GLN A 68 5.66 6.47 1.91
C GLN A 68 4.26 6.54 1.27
N ALA A 69 3.59 5.39 1.14
CA ALA A 69 2.22 5.33 0.61
C ALA A 69 1.25 6.13 1.48
N LYS A 70 1.34 5.97 2.80
CA LYS A 70 0.50 6.65 3.77
C LYS A 70 0.65 8.17 3.67
N SER A 71 1.87 8.68 3.61
CA SER A 71 2.11 10.13 3.46
C SER A 71 1.46 10.69 2.20
N PHE A 72 1.51 9.94 1.09
CA PHE A 72 0.89 10.35 -0.17
C PHE A 72 -0.65 10.37 -0.08
N ILE A 73 -1.23 9.31 0.53
CA ILE A 73 -2.68 9.19 0.72
C ILE A 73 -3.21 10.27 1.68
N GLU A 74 -2.54 10.52 2.80
CA GLU A 74 -2.92 11.54 3.78
C GLU A 74 -2.86 12.95 3.16
N TYR A 75 -1.86 13.22 2.35
CA TYR A 75 -1.76 14.51 1.65
C TYR A 75 -2.87 14.67 0.59
N SER A 76 -3.24 13.58 -0.09
CA SER A 76 -4.37 13.56 -1.03
C SER A 76 -5.70 13.76 -0.30
N GLU A 77 -5.89 13.12 0.86
CA GLU A 77 -7.08 13.27 1.70
C GLU A 77 -7.23 14.71 2.19
N GLN A 78 -6.14 15.34 2.62
CA GLN A 78 -6.16 16.76 3.00
C GLN A 78 -6.59 17.65 1.82
N ALA A 79 -6.06 17.40 0.62
CA ALA A 79 -6.44 18.15 -0.57
C ALA A 79 -7.94 18.00 -0.90
N LEU A 80 -8.47 16.79 -0.76
CA LEU A 80 -9.91 16.53 -0.94
C LEU A 80 -10.76 17.13 0.19
N GLY A 81 -10.22 17.25 1.41
CA GLY A 81 -10.87 18.00 2.49
C GLY A 81 -11.08 19.47 2.12
N GLU A 82 -10.02 20.13 1.63
CA GLU A 82 -10.09 21.51 1.16
C GLU A 82 -11.04 21.69 -0.04
N LEU A 83 -11.08 20.71 -0.96
CA LEU A 83 -12.04 20.71 -2.07
C LEU A 83 -13.48 20.61 -1.57
N ASN A 84 -13.72 19.71 -0.61
CA ASN A 84 -15.04 19.57 0.00
C ASN A 84 -15.52 20.88 0.65
N ASP A 85 -14.65 21.54 1.39
CA ASP A 85 -14.97 22.83 2.02
C ASP A 85 -15.27 23.92 0.99
N ALA A 86 -14.54 23.94 -0.13
CA ALA A 86 -14.79 24.84 -1.24
C ALA A 86 -16.15 24.58 -1.91
N LEU A 87 -16.54 23.31 -2.10
CA LEU A 87 -17.85 22.94 -2.64
C LEU A 87 -19.00 23.27 -1.68
N VAL A 88 -18.81 23.04 -0.39
CA VAL A 88 -19.79 23.44 0.64
C VAL A 88 -20.01 24.96 0.60
N ARG A 89 -18.92 25.75 0.49
CA ARG A 89 -19.03 27.21 0.36
C ARG A 89 -19.77 27.61 -0.91
N ALA A 90 -19.50 26.96 -2.06
CA ALA A 90 -20.23 27.21 -3.30
C ALA A 90 -21.73 26.92 -3.14
N LYS A 91 -22.09 25.83 -2.43
CA LYS A 91 -23.46 25.47 -2.12
C LYS A 91 -24.15 26.52 -1.22
N GLU A 92 -23.47 26.99 -0.18
CA GLU A 92 -24.01 28.08 0.69
C GLU A 92 -24.34 29.33 -0.13
N LEU A 93 -23.45 29.73 -1.01
CA LEU A 93 -23.66 30.86 -1.93
C LEU A 93 -24.85 30.62 -2.87
N ALA A 94 -24.95 29.41 -3.45
CA ALA A 94 -26.07 29.05 -4.32
C ALA A 94 -27.42 29.09 -3.57
N ILE A 95 -27.49 28.55 -2.33
CA ILE A 95 -28.69 28.61 -1.48
C ILE A 95 -29.10 30.07 -1.22
N GLY A 96 -28.13 30.94 -0.92
CA GLY A 96 -28.38 32.36 -0.71
C GLY A 96 -28.98 33.08 -1.93
N GLN A 97 -28.62 32.63 -3.12
CA GLN A 97 -29.08 33.21 -4.38
C GLN A 97 -30.30 32.51 -5.03
N ALA A 98 -30.65 31.31 -4.54
CA ALA A 98 -31.84 30.59 -4.98
C ALA A 98 -33.17 31.24 -4.49
N SER A 99 -33.12 32.09 -3.44
CA SER A 99 -34.26 32.78 -2.87
C SER A 99 -34.48 34.18 -3.50
N ASP A 100 -35.71 34.52 -3.83
CA ASP A 100 -36.03 35.82 -4.42
C ASP A 100 -35.94 36.99 -3.43
N ALA A 101 -36.02 36.73 -2.13
CA ALA A 101 -36.16 37.76 -1.11
C ALA A 101 -34.91 38.63 -0.87
N GLY A 102 -33.75 38.25 -1.39
CA GLY A 102 -32.50 38.97 -1.17
C GLY A 102 -31.54 38.99 -2.38
N ALA A 103 -31.88 38.36 -3.51
CA ALA A 103 -31.01 38.13 -4.63
C ALA A 103 -31.34 39.05 -5.82
N GLY A 104 -30.86 40.30 -5.77
CA GLY A 104 -30.86 41.20 -6.93
C GLY A 104 -29.82 40.76 -7.96
N GLU A 105 -30.00 41.19 -9.23
CA GLU A 105 -29.08 40.91 -10.34
C GLU A 105 -27.62 41.25 -9.97
N GLU A 106 -27.39 42.40 -9.33
CA GLU A 106 -26.04 42.84 -8.92
C GLU A 106 -25.45 41.90 -7.85
N THR A 107 -26.27 41.43 -6.90
CA THR A 107 -25.83 40.50 -5.84
C THR A 107 -25.44 39.16 -6.45
N ARG A 108 -26.21 38.64 -7.41
CA ARG A 108 -25.90 37.41 -8.15
C ARG A 108 -24.62 37.57 -8.93
N ARG A 109 -24.38 38.72 -9.54
CA ARG A 109 -23.13 38.98 -10.29
C ARG A 109 -21.90 38.97 -9.39
N ILE A 110 -22.00 39.61 -8.17
CA ILE A 110 -20.91 39.58 -7.18
C ILE A 110 -20.66 38.13 -6.71
N THR A 111 -21.72 37.37 -6.42
CA THR A 111 -21.62 35.96 -6.01
C THR A 111 -21.02 35.10 -7.12
N ALA A 112 -21.30 35.37 -8.41
CA ALA A 112 -20.68 34.68 -9.52
C ALA A 112 -19.15 34.86 -9.55
N GLU A 113 -18.62 36.04 -9.20
CA GLU A 113 -17.18 36.26 -9.07
C GLU A 113 -16.57 35.42 -7.92
N GLU A 114 -17.26 35.31 -6.78
CA GLU A 114 -16.82 34.44 -5.67
C GLU A 114 -16.82 32.96 -6.09
N VAL A 115 -17.86 32.49 -6.80
CA VAL A 115 -17.90 31.12 -7.34
C VAL A 115 -16.78 30.90 -8.36
N GLY A 116 -16.46 31.89 -9.21
CA GLY A 116 -15.31 31.86 -10.11
C GLY A 116 -13.98 31.70 -9.37
N GLN A 117 -13.82 32.35 -8.21
CA GLN A 117 -12.63 32.15 -7.37
C GLN A 117 -12.60 30.74 -6.75
N ILE A 118 -13.74 30.20 -6.31
CA ILE A 118 -13.84 28.81 -5.82
C ILE A 118 -13.47 27.82 -6.91
N PHE A 119 -13.90 28.06 -8.16
CA PHE A 119 -13.49 27.26 -9.30
C PHE A 119 -11.95 27.25 -9.48
N GLN A 120 -11.32 28.43 -9.50
CA GLN A 120 -9.87 28.54 -9.62
C GLN A 120 -9.13 27.86 -8.45
N GLN A 121 -9.63 27.99 -7.23
CA GLN A 121 -9.12 27.29 -6.06
C GLN A 121 -9.23 25.78 -6.23
N SER A 122 -10.35 25.28 -6.73
CA SER A 122 -10.56 23.85 -6.99
C SER A 122 -9.59 23.31 -8.04
N VAL A 123 -9.28 24.07 -9.09
CA VAL A 123 -8.24 23.73 -10.08
C VAL A 123 -6.85 23.69 -9.43
N GLN A 124 -6.52 24.63 -8.54
CA GLN A 124 -5.26 24.63 -7.81
C GLN A 124 -5.14 23.42 -6.89
N ILE A 125 -6.21 23.03 -6.21
CA ILE A 125 -6.25 21.82 -5.38
C ILE A 125 -6.02 20.57 -6.24
N GLY A 126 -6.66 20.47 -7.41
CA GLY A 126 -6.45 19.40 -8.38
C GLY A 126 -5.01 19.31 -8.89
N ASN A 127 -4.31 20.45 -8.95
CA ASN A 127 -2.92 20.57 -9.40
C ASN A 127 -1.89 20.57 -8.26
N ARG A 128 -2.28 20.08 -7.07
CA ARG A 128 -1.39 20.03 -5.90
C ARG A 128 -0.26 19.01 -6.11
N LYS A 129 0.93 19.36 -5.61
CA LYS A 129 2.14 18.53 -5.68
C LYS A 129 2.58 18.07 -4.30
N LEU A 130 3.11 16.85 -4.24
CA LEU A 130 3.92 16.37 -3.13
C LEU A 130 5.37 16.20 -3.61
N GLY A 131 6.27 17.10 -3.19
CA GLY A 131 7.58 17.24 -3.81
C GLY A 131 7.44 17.67 -5.28
N ASP A 132 8.02 16.90 -6.19
CA ASP A 132 7.98 17.18 -7.64
C ASP A 132 6.81 16.47 -8.37
N ARG A 133 5.96 15.75 -7.66
CA ARG A 133 4.92 14.91 -8.27
C ARG A 133 3.52 15.47 -8.01
N TYR A 134 2.71 15.52 -9.05
CA TYR A 134 1.29 15.82 -8.92
C TYR A 134 0.54 14.61 -8.32
N ILE A 135 -0.38 14.89 -7.39
CA ILE A 135 -1.05 13.82 -6.63
C ILE A 135 -2.24 13.21 -7.36
N PHE A 136 -2.85 13.92 -8.31
CA PHE A 136 -4.06 13.51 -9.01
C PHE A 136 -3.85 13.17 -10.50
N SER A 137 -2.61 13.16 -10.99
CA SER A 137 -2.31 12.93 -12.41
C SER A 137 -2.22 11.45 -12.82
N GLY A 138 -2.54 10.51 -11.93
CA GLY A 138 -2.40 9.09 -12.19
C GLY A 138 -0.94 8.64 -12.22
N LEU A 139 -0.52 7.95 -13.29
CA LEU A 139 0.88 7.54 -13.50
C LEU A 139 1.75 8.67 -14.06
N GLN A 140 1.15 9.67 -14.72
CA GLN A 140 1.86 10.80 -15.32
C GLN A 140 2.20 11.89 -14.29
N THR A 141 2.84 11.52 -13.20
CA THR A 141 3.05 12.36 -12.01
C THR A 141 3.83 13.66 -12.24
N LEU A 142 4.50 13.81 -13.36
CA LEU A 142 5.30 15.01 -13.71
C LEU A 142 4.52 16.01 -14.56
N THR A 143 3.38 15.64 -15.12
CA THR A 143 2.53 16.49 -15.94
C THR A 143 1.39 17.07 -15.10
N GLN A 144 1.05 18.35 -15.37
CA GLN A 144 -0.06 19.01 -14.69
C GLN A 144 -1.38 18.34 -15.07
N PRO A 145 -2.17 17.85 -14.09
CA PRO A 145 -3.37 17.08 -14.39
C PRO A 145 -4.55 17.93 -14.89
N PHE A 146 -4.68 19.19 -14.46
CA PHE A 146 -5.80 20.05 -14.85
C PHE A 146 -5.30 21.36 -15.44
N ASP A 147 -5.87 21.73 -16.56
CA ASP A 147 -5.66 23.04 -17.17
C ASP A 147 -6.49 24.14 -16.44
N PRO A 148 -6.32 25.41 -16.75
CA PRO A 148 -7.08 26.49 -16.12
C PRO A 148 -8.61 26.42 -16.34
N ASN A 149 -9.07 25.63 -17.33
CA ASN A 149 -10.49 25.41 -17.63
C ASN A 149 -11.07 24.18 -16.87
N GLY A 150 -10.23 23.42 -16.15
CA GLY A 150 -10.63 22.20 -15.45
C GLY A 150 -10.65 20.95 -16.34
N GLU A 151 -10.02 20.99 -17.55
CA GLU A 151 -9.88 19.82 -18.40
C GLU A 151 -8.76 18.92 -17.87
N TYR A 152 -9.01 17.62 -17.85
CA TYR A 152 -8.08 16.63 -17.30
C TYR A 152 -7.14 16.10 -18.38
N SER A 153 -5.85 16.23 -18.14
CA SER A 153 -4.76 15.76 -19.01
C SER A 153 -3.95 14.60 -18.40
N GLY A 154 -4.34 14.11 -17.23
CA GLY A 154 -3.71 12.96 -16.57
C GLY A 154 -4.23 11.62 -17.10
N ASP A 155 -3.83 10.53 -16.42
CA ASP A 155 -4.36 9.19 -16.68
C ASP A 155 -5.10 8.63 -15.44
N SER A 156 -5.79 7.49 -15.63
CA SER A 156 -6.54 6.80 -14.59
C SER A 156 -5.73 5.73 -13.85
N GLY A 157 -4.42 5.69 -14.02
CA GLY A 157 -3.54 4.64 -13.50
C GLY A 157 -3.26 4.76 -12.00
N ASP A 158 -3.18 3.60 -11.34
CA ASP A 158 -2.81 3.49 -9.93
C ASP A 158 -1.32 3.18 -9.78
N ILE A 159 -0.61 3.97 -8.98
CA ILE A 159 0.76 3.70 -8.56
C ILE A 159 0.69 2.68 -7.44
N LYS A 160 1.11 1.44 -7.73
CA LYS A 160 1.08 0.33 -6.78
C LYS A 160 2.41 0.20 -6.05
N ILE A 161 2.37 0.17 -4.73
CA ILE A 161 3.53 -0.08 -3.88
C ILE A 161 3.37 -1.42 -3.16
N GLN A 162 4.46 -2.17 -3.06
CA GLN A 162 4.46 -3.45 -2.38
C GLN A 162 4.48 -3.26 -0.86
N ILE A 163 3.49 -3.82 -0.17
CA ILE A 163 3.30 -3.75 1.29
C ILE A 163 3.50 -5.11 1.98
N HIS A 164 3.54 -6.19 1.22
CA HIS A 164 3.84 -7.54 1.67
C HIS A 164 4.35 -8.35 0.47
N LYS A 165 4.84 -9.58 0.70
CA LYS A 165 5.42 -10.44 -0.34
C LYS A 165 4.54 -10.55 -1.60
N ASP A 166 3.21 -10.70 -1.40
CA ASP A 166 2.24 -10.91 -2.47
C ASP A 166 1.13 -9.84 -2.48
N ALA A 167 1.28 -8.75 -1.70
CA ALA A 167 0.27 -7.71 -1.59
C ALA A 167 0.81 -6.35 -2.02
N HIS A 168 0.00 -5.65 -2.81
CA HIS A 168 0.26 -4.30 -3.29
C HIS A 168 -0.93 -3.40 -2.95
N VAL A 169 -0.68 -2.12 -2.73
CA VAL A 169 -1.71 -1.10 -2.52
C VAL A 169 -1.48 0.07 -3.48
N GLY A 170 -2.57 0.64 -3.99
CA GLY A 170 -2.53 1.89 -4.75
C GLY A 170 -2.31 3.05 -3.78
N MET A 171 -1.24 3.83 -4.01
CA MET A 171 -0.92 4.98 -3.16
C MET A 171 -1.53 6.29 -3.64
N ASN A 172 -2.00 6.36 -4.89
CA ASN A 172 -2.66 7.52 -5.48
C ASN A 172 -4.14 7.28 -5.74
N MET A 173 -4.84 8.35 -6.07
CA MET A 173 -6.17 8.34 -6.66
C MET A 173 -6.16 9.25 -7.87
N ALA A 174 -6.62 8.74 -9.01
CA ALA A 174 -6.66 9.52 -10.25
C ALA A 174 -7.64 10.68 -10.15
N GLY A 175 -7.27 11.84 -10.71
CA GLY A 175 -8.13 13.01 -10.74
C GLY A 175 -9.41 12.80 -11.55
N SER A 176 -9.36 11.97 -12.60
CA SER A 176 -10.54 11.60 -13.37
C SER A 176 -11.62 10.97 -12.50
N LYS A 177 -11.23 10.11 -11.54
CA LYS A 177 -12.17 9.47 -10.62
C LYS A 177 -12.82 10.45 -9.66
N VAL A 178 -12.04 11.38 -9.10
CA VAL A 178 -12.52 12.31 -8.06
C VAL A 178 -13.23 13.52 -8.66
N PHE A 179 -12.64 14.16 -9.66
CA PHE A 179 -13.13 15.43 -10.20
C PHE A 179 -14.08 15.25 -11.37
N LEU A 180 -13.93 14.17 -12.17
CA LEU A 180 -14.79 13.90 -13.32
C LEU A 180 -15.82 12.80 -13.05
N GLY A 181 -15.71 12.11 -11.91
CA GLY A 181 -16.61 11.04 -11.52
C GLY A 181 -16.52 9.78 -12.38
N GLU A 182 -15.41 9.54 -13.05
CA GLU A 182 -15.20 8.32 -13.82
C GLU A 182 -15.14 7.09 -12.91
N GLY A 183 -15.95 6.06 -13.21
CA GLY A 183 -16.00 4.83 -12.40
C GLY A 183 -16.91 4.92 -11.16
N ILE A 184 -17.63 6.03 -10.97
CA ILE A 184 -18.69 6.17 -9.97
C ILE A 184 -20.02 5.89 -10.66
N ALA A 185 -20.78 4.90 -10.15
CA ALA A 185 -22.13 4.65 -10.62
C ALA A 185 -23.06 5.80 -10.24
N GLY A 186 -24.15 6.02 -11.00
CA GLY A 186 -25.12 7.08 -10.74
C GLY A 186 -25.85 6.95 -9.37
N ASP A 187 -25.66 5.84 -8.66
CA ASP A 187 -26.11 5.60 -7.29
C ASP A 187 -25.10 6.12 -6.23
N GLY A 188 -23.99 6.76 -6.64
CA GLY A 188 -22.95 7.30 -5.76
C GLY A 188 -21.97 6.24 -5.23
N TYR A 189 -22.07 4.98 -5.65
CA TYR A 189 -21.12 3.95 -5.24
C TYR A 189 -19.95 3.84 -6.22
N ILE A 190 -18.75 3.79 -5.68
CA ILE A 190 -17.55 3.49 -6.47
C ILE A 190 -17.55 1.99 -6.74
N ARG A 191 -17.97 1.60 -7.95
CA ARG A 191 -17.87 0.22 -8.39
C ARG A 191 -16.45 -0.01 -8.91
N THR A 192 -15.65 -0.74 -8.16
CA THR A 192 -14.44 -1.37 -8.70
C THR A 192 -14.89 -2.35 -9.77
N SER A 193 -14.15 -2.42 -10.89
CA SER A 193 -14.38 -3.42 -11.96
C SER A 193 -14.71 -4.77 -11.33
N PRO A 194 -15.67 -5.54 -11.90
CA PRO A 194 -16.14 -6.76 -11.29
C PRO A 194 -14.95 -7.66 -10.98
N SER A 195 -14.61 -7.72 -9.71
CA SER A 195 -13.64 -8.70 -9.23
C SER A 195 -14.18 -10.07 -9.61
N HIS A 196 -13.31 -10.95 -10.10
CA HIS A 196 -13.65 -12.35 -10.33
C HIS A 196 -14.45 -12.87 -9.13
N PRO A 197 -15.54 -13.61 -9.34
CA PRO A 197 -16.35 -14.15 -8.26
C PRO A 197 -15.47 -14.93 -7.30
N LYS A 198 -15.48 -14.54 -6.03
CA LYS A 198 -14.59 -15.09 -4.99
C LYS A 198 -15.14 -16.36 -4.34
N THR A 199 -16.44 -16.63 -4.55
CA THR A 199 -17.11 -17.81 -4.00
C THR A 199 -17.88 -18.56 -5.07
N VAL A 200 -18.13 -19.85 -4.81
CA VAL A 200 -18.93 -20.72 -5.71
C VAL A 200 -20.36 -20.19 -5.83
N ASP A 201 -20.88 -19.56 -4.78
CA ASP A 201 -22.24 -19.01 -4.75
C ASP A 201 -22.36 -17.76 -5.64
N GLU A 202 -21.38 -16.82 -5.58
CA GLU A 202 -21.30 -15.67 -6.49
C GLU A 202 -21.14 -16.10 -7.96
N LEU A 203 -20.44 -17.21 -8.20
CA LEU A 203 -20.26 -17.77 -9.54
C LEU A 203 -21.57 -18.37 -10.08
N ASN A 204 -22.38 -18.94 -9.20
CA ASN A 204 -23.68 -19.50 -9.54
C ASN A 204 -24.73 -18.40 -9.77
N GLU A 205 -24.75 -17.34 -8.93
CA GLU A 205 -25.60 -16.17 -9.14
C GLU A 205 -25.29 -15.51 -10.50
N LYS A 206 -24.03 -15.25 -10.79
CA LYS A 206 -23.62 -14.67 -12.08
C LYS A 206 -24.00 -15.54 -13.27
N ARG A 207 -23.91 -16.87 -13.14
CA ARG A 207 -24.35 -17.81 -14.17
C ARG A 207 -25.88 -17.82 -14.38
N LEU A 208 -26.65 -17.53 -13.33
CA LEU A 208 -28.10 -17.41 -13.42
C LEU A 208 -28.47 -16.09 -14.11
N GLU A 209 -27.84 -14.97 -13.74
CA GLU A 209 -28.03 -13.69 -14.40
C GLU A 209 -27.65 -13.74 -15.88
N ASP A 210 -26.50 -14.34 -16.23
CA ASP A 210 -26.06 -14.51 -17.63
C ASP A 210 -27.06 -15.40 -18.43
N ARG A 211 -27.70 -16.39 -17.81
CA ARG A 211 -28.73 -17.21 -18.45
C ARG A 211 -30.04 -16.46 -18.64
N GLU A 212 -30.47 -15.66 -17.67
CA GLU A 212 -31.65 -14.83 -17.79
C GLU A 212 -31.47 -13.77 -18.90
N ILE A 213 -30.31 -13.13 -18.98
CA ILE A 213 -29.96 -12.18 -20.04
C ILE A 213 -29.99 -12.88 -21.42
N GLN A 214 -29.42 -14.08 -21.55
CA GLN A 214 -29.44 -14.84 -22.79
C GLN A 214 -30.86 -15.29 -23.19
N GLN A 215 -31.73 -15.60 -22.23
CA GLN A 215 -33.12 -15.93 -22.50
C GLN A 215 -33.91 -14.71 -22.98
N LEU A 216 -33.69 -13.54 -22.35
CA LEU A 216 -34.31 -12.28 -22.77
C LEU A 216 -33.85 -11.86 -24.18
N GLU A 217 -32.57 -12.02 -24.49
CA GLU A 217 -32.04 -11.75 -25.82
C GLU A 217 -32.61 -12.70 -26.87
N GLN A 218 -32.84 -13.98 -26.56
CA GLN A 218 -33.47 -14.95 -27.46
C GLN A 218 -34.96 -14.67 -27.65
N GLU A 219 -35.68 -14.24 -26.62
CA GLU A 219 -37.08 -13.80 -26.75
C GLU A 219 -37.23 -12.53 -27.58
N ASP A 220 -36.31 -11.59 -27.42
CA ASP A 220 -36.29 -10.38 -28.23
C ASP A 220 -35.93 -10.65 -29.70
N GLU A 221 -35.01 -11.57 -30.00
CA GLU A 221 -34.74 -12.03 -31.36
C GLU A 221 -35.94 -12.74 -31.96
N PHE A 222 -36.63 -13.60 -31.21
CA PHE A 222 -37.82 -14.30 -31.67
C PHE A 222 -38.97 -13.33 -31.94
N ASN A 223 -39.18 -12.33 -31.09
CA ASN A 223 -40.19 -11.28 -31.30
C ASN A 223 -39.85 -10.36 -32.49
N GLN A 224 -38.56 -10.08 -32.74
CA GLN A 224 -38.10 -9.32 -33.89
C GLN A 224 -38.28 -10.09 -35.22
N VAL A 225 -38.15 -11.43 -35.20
CA VAL A 225 -38.40 -12.26 -36.37
C VAL A 225 -39.90 -12.32 -36.71
N GLN A 226 -40.78 -12.37 -35.71
CA GLN A 226 -42.25 -12.31 -35.93
C GLN A 226 -42.71 -10.93 -36.43
N THR A 227 -42.15 -9.84 -35.92
CA THR A 227 -42.51 -8.49 -36.41
C THR A 227 -41.93 -8.21 -37.80
N ARG A 228 -40.79 -8.80 -38.18
CA ARG A 228 -40.26 -8.72 -39.53
C ARG A 228 -41.09 -9.44 -40.58
N SER A 229 -41.84 -10.48 -40.21
CA SER A 229 -42.72 -11.19 -41.14
C SER A 229 -44.03 -10.45 -41.42
N LEU A 230 -44.38 -9.43 -40.63
CA LEU A 230 -45.60 -8.64 -40.76
C LEU A 230 -45.38 -7.24 -41.35
N ALA A 231 -44.13 -6.78 -41.53
CA ALA A 231 -43.80 -5.46 -42.02
C ALA A 231 -42.95 -5.51 -43.31
N SER A 232 -43.51 -6.13 -44.35
CA SER A 232 -43.02 -5.90 -45.72
C SER A 232 -43.80 -4.73 -46.36
N ASN A 233 -43.45 -3.52 -46.00
CA ASN A 233 -43.57 -2.30 -46.86
C ASN A 233 -43.35 -1.06 -45.97
N GLY A 234 -42.28 -0.33 -46.24
CA GLY A 234 -42.11 1.02 -45.71
C GLY A 234 -40.74 1.25 -45.06
N SER A 235 -39.89 1.93 -45.77
CA SER A 235 -38.73 2.76 -45.40
C SER A 235 -38.11 2.55 -43.99
N THR A 236 -37.03 1.81 -43.93
CA THR A 236 -36.20 1.68 -42.74
C THR A 236 -35.30 2.90 -42.60
N GLU A 237 -35.67 3.83 -41.75
CA GLU A 237 -34.71 4.65 -41.02
C GLU A 237 -33.90 3.75 -40.08
N LYS A 238 -32.61 3.68 -40.34
CA LYS A 238 -31.69 3.01 -39.43
C LYS A 238 -31.62 3.80 -38.11
N LEU A 239 -32.43 3.41 -37.11
CA LEU A 239 -32.07 3.72 -35.72
C LEU A 239 -30.76 3.00 -35.43
N SER A 240 -29.70 3.76 -35.29
CA SER A 240 -28.46 3.28 -34.71
C SER A 240 -28.79 2.65 -33.37
N LYS A 241 -28.49 1.35 -33.19
CA LYS A 241 -28.39 0.74 -31.86
C LYS A 241 -27.40 1.59 -31.09
N GLN A 242 -27.90 2.49 -30.26
CA GLN A 242 -27.15 2.93 -29.11
C GLN A 242 -27.16 1.72 -28.17
N ASP A 243 -25.98 1.06 -28.03
CA ASP A 243 -25.74 0.20 -26.92
C ASP A 243 -26.22 0.93 -25.66
N PRO A 244 -26.88 0.29 -24.70
CA PRO A 244 -27.12 0.88 -23.41
C PRO A 244 -25.76 1.03 -22.75
N VAL A 245 -25.05 2.11 -23.13
CA VAL A 245 -23.95 2.62 -22.34
C VAL A 245 -24.61 3.01 -21.05
N THR A 246 -24.55 2.12 -20.08
CA THR A 246 -24.74 2.47 -18.68
C THR A 246 -23.75 3.57 -18.40
N ASN A 247 -24.19 4.82 -18.60
CA ASN A 247 -23.47 6.02 -18.24
C ASN A 247 -23.38 6.08 -16.71
N SER A 248 -22.55 5.21 -16.14
CA SER A 248 -22.07 5.32 -14.78
C SER A 248 -20.98 6.40 -14.72
N ARG A 249 -21.31 7.59 -15.21
CA ARG A 249 -20.49 8.78 -15.03
C ARG A 249 -20.99 9.48 -13.80
N GLY A 250 -20.11 9.62 -12.81
CA GLY A 250 -20.30 10.61 -11.77
C GLY A 250 -20.29 12.02 -12.36
N LEU A 251 -20.38 13.02 -11.54
CA LEU A 251 -20.51 14.41 -11.93
C LEU A 251 -19.12 15.06 -12.11
N ASN A 252 -18.96 15.91 -13.11
CA ASN A 252 -17.77 16.73 -13.26
C ASN A 252 -17.88 17.97 -12.35
N VAL A 253 -17.06 17.99 -11.27
CA VAL A 253 -17.01 19.06 -10.27
C VAL A 253 -16.76 20.43 -10.91
N PHE A 254 -15.86 20.51 -11.89
CA PHE A 254 -15.52 21.78 -12.55
C PHE A 254 -16.66 22.29 -13.41
N GLN A 255 -17.34 21.39 -14.15
CA GLN A 255 -18.52 21.77 -14.93
C GLN A 255 -19.68 22.22 -14.04
N THR A 256 -19.85 21.63 -12.87
CA THR A 256 -20.87 22.03 -11.91
C THR A 256 -20.61 23.44 -11.38
N LEU A 257 -19.38 23.74 -10.95
CA LEU A 257 -19.01 25.09 -10.51
C LEU A 257 -19.13 26.12 -11.63
N LYS A 258 -18.73 25.76 -12.85
CA LYS A 258 -18.83 26.63 -14.02
C LYS A 258 -20.30 26.87 -14.42
N GLY A 259 -21.14 25.85 -14.35
CA GLY A 259 -22.58 25.95 -14.58
C GLY A 259 -23.25 26.91 -13.58
N LEU A 260 -22.92 26.79 -12.30
CA LEU A 260 -23.38 27.70 -11.25
C LEU A 260 -22.91 29.15 -11.52
N GLU A 261 -21.63 29.36 -11.88
CA GLU A 261 -21.12 30.70 -12.21
C GLU A 261 -21.90 31.32 -13.37
N ILE A 262 -22.16 30.57 -14.44
CA ILE A 262 -22.92 31.04 -15.60
C ILE A 262 -24.37 31.37 -15.21
N SER A 263 -25.05 30.48 -14.48
CA SER A 263 -26.43 30.70 -14.02
C SER A 263 -26.57 31.94 -13.16
N LEU A 264 -25.60 32.23 -12.30
CA LEU A 264 -25.55 33.45 -11.51
C LEU A 264 -25.32 34.70 -12.37
N ARG A 265 -24.42 34.65 -13.34
CA ARG A 265 -24.12 35.77 -14.27
C ARG A 265 -25.29 36.09 -15.19
N THR A 266 -26.05 35.09 -15.62
CA THR A 266 -27.21 35.23 -16.48
C THR A 266 -28.50 35.50 -15.70
N ASN A 267 -28.44 35.62 -14.37
CA ASN A 267 -29.57 35.78 -13.48
C ASN A 267 -30.65 34.68 -13.66
N ASP A 268 -30.19 33.44 -14.00
CA ASP A 268 -31.07 32.29 -14.17
C ASP A 268 -31.28 31.56 -12.85
N LYS A 269 -32.44 31.82 -12.24
CA LYS A 269 -32.83 31.19 -10.96
C LYS A 269 -33.00 29.68 -11.07
N ALA A 270 -33.58 29.21 -12.18
CA ALA A 270 -33.80 27.76 -12.36
C ALA A 270 -32.44 27.03 -12.47
N GLY A 271 -31.49 27.57 -13.22
CA GLY A 271 -30.13 27.02 -13.31
C GLY A 271 -29.37 27.05 -11.99
N VAL A 272 -29.59 28.05 -11.12
CA VAL A 272 -29.03 28.06 -9.76
C VAL A 272 -29.65 26.96 -8.91
N GLN A 273 -30.97 26.73 -8.99
CA GLN A 273 -31.62 25.66 -8.25
C GLN A 273 -31.17 24.28 -8.70
N ASP A 274 -31.08 24.05 -10.01
CA ASP A 274 -30.56 22.79 -10.58
C ASP A 274 -29.10 22.52 -10.16
N SER A 275 -28.30 23.59 -10.03
CA SER A 275 -26.91 23.50 -9.59
C SER A 275 -26.78 23.05 -8.13
N LEU A 276 -27.80 23.23 -7.27
CA LEU A 276 -27.77 22.76 -5.88
C LEU A 276 -27.74 21.24 -5.81
N ASP A 277 -28.58 20.56 -6.58
CA ASP A 277 -28.60 19.09 -6.63
C ASP A 277 -27.30 18.53 -7.20
N MET A 278 -26.71 19.21 -8.20
CA MET A 278 -25.42 18.83 -8.76
C MET A 278 -24.28 19.04 -7.75
N LEU A 279 -24.31 20.12 -6.94
CA LEU A 279 -23.33 20.36 -5.89
C LEU A 279 -23.42 19.30 -4.78
N ASP A 280 -24.63 18.85 -4.41
CA ASP A 280 -24.82 17.79 -3.44
C ASP A 280 -24.24 16.45 -3.93
N GLN A 281 -24.41 16.15 -5.20
CA GLN A 281 -23.80 14.98 -5.81
C GLN A 281 -22.28 15.10 -5.87
N ALA A 282 -21.75 16.28 -6.24
CA ALA A 282 -20.30 16.54 -6.26
C ALA A 282 -19.67 16.41 -4.86
N ILE A 283 -20.32 16.97 -3.83
CA ILE A 283 -19.89 16.82 -2.43
C ILE A 283 -19.89 15.34 -2.02
N SER A 284 -20.97 14.63 -2.32
CA SER A 284 -21.07 13.18 -2.04
C SER A 284 -19.96 12.37 -2.72
N GLN A 285 -19.64 12.70 -3.98
CA GLN A 285 -18.55 12.10 -4.74
C GLN A 285 -17.19 12.31 -4.06
N VAL A 286 -16.89 13.54 -3.63
CA VAL A 286 -15.64 13.85 -2.91
C VAL A 286 -15.59 13.15 -1.56
N VAL A 287 -16.70 13.09 -0.82
CA VAL A 287 -16.79 12.38 0.47
C VAL A 287 -16.53 10.87 0.29
N LEU A 288 -17.08 10.24 -0.76
CA LEU A 288 -16.81 8.84 -1.08
C LEU A 288 -15.34 8.60 -1.41
N ALA A 289 -14.72 9.49 -2.19
CA ALA A 289 -13.30 9.41 -2.50
C ALA A 289 -12.44 9.52 -1.22
N ARG A 290 -12.78 10.45 -0.30
CA ARG A 290 -12.12 10.58 1.00
C ARG A 290 -12.31 9.33 1.87
N ALA A 291 -13.51 8.76 1.89
CA ALA A 291 -13.78 7.52 2.63
C ALA A 291 -12.95 6.34 2.09
N GLU A 292 -12.76 6.23 0.78
CA GLU A 292 -11.89 5.22 0.17
C GLU A 292 -10.43 5.41 0.61
N LEU A 293 -9.89 6.64 0.57
CA LEU A 293 -8.54 6.94 1.05
C LEU A 293 -8.39 6.64 2.54
N GLY A 294 -9.37 7.01 3.38
CA GLY A 294 -9.40 6.71 4.81
C GLY A 294 -9.40 5.21 5.10
N SER A 295 -10.17 4.43 4.33
CA SER A 295 -10.16 2.97 4.41
C SER A 295 -8.78 2.38 4.06
N ARG A 296 -8.12 2.90 3.02
CA ARG A 296 -6.76 2.49 2.65
C ARG A 296 -5.77 2.78 3.79
N VAL A 297 -5.83 3.97 4.41
CA VAL A 297 -4.97 4.33 5.57
C VAL A 297 -5.20 3.37 6.73
N THR A 298 -6.44 3.04 7.05
CA THR A 298 -6.78 2.09 8.12
C THR A 298 -6.19 0.71 7.85
N SER A 299 -6.30 0.21 6.62
CA SER A 299 -5.71 -1.05 6.20
C SER A 299 -4.17 -1.03 6.27
N LEU A 300 -3.54 0.08 5.87
CA LEU A 300 -2.09 0.25 5.96
C LEU A 300 -1.60 0.28 7.41
N ASN A 301 -2.35 0.92 8.33
CA ASN A 301 -2.02 0.91 9.75
C ASN A 301 -2.08 -0.52 10.32
N ALA A 302 -3.15 -1.27 10.06
CA ALA A 302 -3.27 -2.66 10.49
C ALA A 302 -2.16 -3.57 9.93
N THR A 303 -1.77 -3.35 8.67
CA THR A 303 -0.66 -4.06 8.05
C THR A 303 0.67 -3.70 8.70
N THR A 304 0.90 -2.42 9.03
CA THR A 304 2.10 -1.96 9.73
C THR A 304 2.23 -2.62 11.09
N ASP A 305 1.15 -2.66 11.89
CA ASP A 305 1.15 -3.30 13.21
C ASP A 305 1.47 -4.80 13.11
N SER A 306 0.90 -5.47 12.12
CA SER A 306 1.18 -6.89 11.84
C SER A 306 2.65 -7.12 11.47
N LEU A 307 3.22 -6.28 10.58
CA LEU A 307 4.61 -6.37 10.16
C LEU A 307 5.57 -6.05 11.30
N GLN A 308 5.27 -5.05 12.15
CA GLN A 308 6.08 -4.74 13.34
C GLN A 308 6.12 -5.93 14.30
N LYS A 309 4.98 -6.58 14.52
CA LYS A 309 4.93 -7.80 15.32
C LYS A 309 5.77 -8.91 14.69
N ALA A 310 5.65 -9.14 13.40
CA ALA A 310 6.46 -10.14 12.69
C ALA A 310 7.97 -9.84 12.75
N VAL A 311 8.38 -8.57 12.72
CA VAL A 311 9.78 -8.15 12.94
C VAL A 311 10.26 -8.55 14.35
N LEU A 312 9.43 -8.29 15.37
CA LEU A 312 9.77 -8.66 16.76
C LEU A 312 9.85 -10.18 16.93
N ASP A 313 8.90 -10.92 16.35
CA ASP A 313 8.86 -12.39 16.41
C ASP A 313 10.10 -13.00 15.72
N ASN A 314 10.47 -12.51 14.53
CA ASN A 314 11.67 -12.95 13.83
C ASN A 314 12.96 -12.60 14.58
N LYS A 315 13.01 -11.42 15.19
CA LYS A 315 14.14 -11.03 16.02
C LYS A 315 14.26 -11.92 17.27
N ALA A 316 13.14 -12.23 17.93
CA ALA A 316 13.12 -13.13 19.06
C ALA A 316 13.54 -14.56 18.67
N MET A 317 13.06 -15.06 17.52
CA MET A 317 13.45 -16.36 16.98
C MET A 317 14.96 -16.41 16.68
N ALA A 318 15.50 -15.38 16.03
CA ALA A 318 16.92 -15.29 15.75
C ALA A 318 17.74 -15.27 17.04
N SER A 319 17.34 -14.48 18.04
CA SER A 319 17.99 -14.40 19.35
C SER A 319 17.99 -15.74 20.08
N GLN A 320 16.87 -16.46 20.13
CA GLN A 320 16.79 -17.80 20.74
C GLN A 320 17.77 -18.82 20.14
N MET A 321 18.05 -18.70 18.85
CA MET A 321 18.94 -19.61 18.13
C MET A 321 20.41 -19.18 18.17
N GLU A 322 20.67 -17.89 18.20
CA GLU A 322 21.99 -17.30 18.03
C GLU A 322 22.64 -16.89 19.33
N ASP A 323 21.86 -16.42 20.33
CA ASP A 323 22.42 -15.85 21.54
C ASP A 323 22.96 -16.94 22.49
N THR A 324 23.98 -16.57 23.28
CA THR A 324 24.59 -17.46 24.26
C THR A 324 24.08 -17.13 25.66
N ASP A 325 23.97 -18.19 26.49
CA ASP A 325 23.81 -18.01 27.94
C ASP A 325 25.13 -17.56 28.54
N VAL A 326 25.18 -16.29 28.91
CA VAL A 326 26.40 -15.65 29.44
C VAL A 326 26.89 -16.33 30.72
N PHE A 327 25.99 -16.77 31.61
CA PHE A 327 26.38 -17.44 32.86
C PHE A 327 27.04 -18.79 32.61
N LYS A 328 26.44 -19.57 31.69
CA LYS A 328 26.99 -20.84 31.25
C LYS A 328 28.36 -20.63 30.56
N LEU A 329 28.45 -19.65 29.68
CA LEU A 329 29.66 -19.34 28.94
C LEU A 329 30.81 -18.94 29.85
N VAL A 330 30.57 -18.09 30.87
CA VAL A 330 31.60 -17.72 31.88
C VAL A 330 32.05 -18.93 32.68
N SER A 331 31.14 -19.83 33.07
CA SER A 331 31.47 -21.07 33.76
C SER A 331 32.33 -21.98 32.87
N ASP A 332 31.99 -22.11 31.59
CA ASP A 332 32.75 -22.92 30.65
C ASP A 332 34.14 -22.33 30.37
N ILE A 333 34.29 -21.00 30.26
CA ILE A 333 35.58 -20.31 30.12
C ILE A 333 36.46 -20.62 31.34
N ASN A 334 35.97 -20.46 32.58
CA ASN A 334 36.72 -20.74 33.80
C ASN A 334 37.17 -22.21 33.88
N ARG A 335 36.31 -23.13 33.45
CA ARG A 335 36.62 -24.57 33.37
C ARG A 335 37.70 -24.85 32.33
N THR A 336 37.59 -24.28 31.14
CA THR A 336 38.56 -24.46 30.07
C THR A 336 39.92 -23.85 30.42
N GLU A 337 39.94 -22.68 31.09
CA GLU A 337 41.15 -22.06 31.59
C GLU A 337 41.85 -22.95 32.64
N SER A 338 41.08 -23.48 33.61
CA SER A 338 41.60 -24.39 34.62
C SER A 338 42.15 -25.68 34.01
N THR A 339 41.43 -26.23 33.00
CA THR A 339 41.87 -27.41 32.26
C THR A 339 43.14 -27.14 31.44
N LEU A 340 43.26 -25.97 30.82
CA LEU A 340 44.46 -25.56 30.08
C LEU A 340 45.68 -25.45 31.03
N LYS A 341 45.52 -24.78 32.19
CA LYS A 341 46.58 -24.68 33.21
C LYS A 341 47.04 -26.06 33.68
N ALA A 342 46.10 -26.94 34.05
CA ALA A 342 46.41 -28.32 34.49
C ALA A 342 47.10 -29.13 33.39
N THR A 343 46.69 -28.99 32.12
CA THR A 343 47.32 -29.65 30.96
C THR A 343 48.77 -29.17 30.76
N MET A 344 49.00 -27.86 30.89
CA MET A 344 50.36 -27.29 30.77
C MET A 344 51.28 -27.76 31.92
N GLU A 345 50.81 -27.78 33.15
CA GLU A 345 51.58 -28.28 34.29
C GLU A 345 51.90 -29.76 34.19
N THR A 346 50.93 -30.57 33.78
CA THR A 346 51.13 -32.00 33.57
C THR A 346 52.14 -32.27 32.42
N SER A 347 52.02 -31.47 31.33
CA SER A 347 52.95 -31.53 30.17
C SER A 347 54.39 -31.22 30.62
N SER A 348 54.62 -30.17 31.41
CA SER A 348 55.96 -29.79 31.88
C SER A 348 56.60 -30.89 32.71
N LYS A 349 55.81 -31.54 33.58
CA LYS A 349 56.29 -32.67 34.41
C LYS A 349 56.61 -33.91 33.57
N MET A 350 55.87 -34.17 32.50
CA MET A 350 56.16 -35.29 31.59
C MET A 350 57.45 -35.06 30.81
N VAL A 351 57.62 -33.85 30.23
CA VAL A 351 58.84 -33.50 29.47
C VAL A 351 60.09 -33.53 30.35
N GLN A 352 60.01 -33.08 31.60
CA GLN A 352 61.16 -33.13 32.57
C GLN A 352 61.56 -34.56 32.93
N ARG A 353 60.63 -35.50 33.07
CA ARG A 353 60.94 -36.92 33.35
C ARG A 353 61.63 -37.58 32.16
N SER A 354 61.20 -37.28 30.94
CA SER A 354 61.83 -37.83 29.71
C SER A 354 63.27 -37.34 29.50
N LEU A 355 63.56 -36.05 29.86
CA LEU A 355 64.94 -35.51 29.79
C LEU A 355 65.88 -36.11 30.86
N LEU A 356 65.38 -36.36 32.08
CA LEU A 356 66.16 -36.98 33.18
C LEU A 356 66.48 -38.45 32.86
N ASP A 357 65.57 -39.17 32.21
CA ASP A 357 65.75 -40.57 31.83
C ASP A 357 66.72 -40.73 30.63
N PHE A 358 66.89 -39.65 29.82
CA PHE A 358 67.82 -39.59 28.71
C PHE A 358 69.27 -39.30 29.13
N LEU A 359 69.44 -38.60 30.26
CA LEU A 359 70.76 -38.23 30.78
C LEU A 359 71.34 -39.27 31.77
N ARG A 360 70.63 -40.36 32.03
CA ARG A 360 71.05 -41.47 32.86
C ARG A 360 71.31 -42.71 32.00
#